data_157b8c85e79b5fdca77079890e09040f
#
_entry.id   157b8c85e79b5fdca77079890e09040f
#
_cell.length_a   1.000
_cell.length_b   1.000
_cell.length_c   1.000
_cell.angle_alpha   90.00
_cell.angle_beta   90.00
_cell.angle_gamma   90.00
#
_symmetry.space_group_name_H-M   'P 1'
#
loop_
_entity.id
_entity.type
_entity.pdbx_description
1 polymer ?
#
loop_
_entity_poly.entity_id
_entity_poly.type
_entity_poly.pdbx_seq_one_letter_code
_entity_poly.pdbx_strand_id
1 'polypeptide(L)'
;MRKRILSAWAVALLLGQVSLVHAQENEESHFWASAQIRTRGEYRNGALSPRGEGDKPAGFINERARLTLGYERKKLSLKFSAQHVGVWGQDALVDKNGRFILNEAWAAFHLNDSWFMQLGRQSLVYDDERILGGLDWNVAGRYHDALKIGYRHGGHQLDGIFAFNQNDETLIGGTYYDSSKTKLYKNMQTLWYHYDFASAPVKLSVLAMNLGQEGGDAETRKSDTQYMQTMGTYVQFTPASWSLSGSFYYQTGKNVSARKVSAFMGSVRASYSINDSWTVNVGTDYLSGSKKSDGTYRAFNPLYGTHHKFYGAMDYFYASDFVNGYAPGLSDTQIGVGYKVSSSVSMGLNYHYFATGVKLESLNRTLGSELDYQLDWKIMKDVSLSVGYSLMRGTSTMDVVKGGNHKSWQDWGWVS
;
A
#
# COMPACT_ATOMS: atom_id res chain seq x y z
N MET A 1 5.23 -38.30 20.74
CA MET A 1 5.10 -37.03 20.05
C MET A 1 4.65 -37.23 18.61
N ARG A 2 3.41 -37.65 18.34
CA ARG A 2 2.88 -37.91 17.00
C ARG A 2 1.36 -37.65 16.96
N LYS A 3 0.87 -36.43 17.29
CA LYS A 3 -0.57 -36.11 17.22
C LYS A 3 -0.90 -34.63 16.99
N ARG A 4 -0.06 -33.84 16.27
CA ARG A 4 -0.38 -32.43 15.97
C ARG A 4 -0.14 -31.96 14.52
N ILE A 5 -0.04 -32.86 13.55
CA ILE A 5 0.19 -32.50 12.14
C ILE A 5 -1.05 -32.76 11.24
N LEU A 6 -2.10 -33.38 11.75
CA LEU A 6 -3.25 -33.80 10.94
C LEU A 6 -4.34 -32.73 10.71
N SER A 7 -4.26 -31.55 11.35
CA SER A 7 -5.29 -30.52 11.21
C SER A 7 -5.03 -29.46 10.11
N ALA A 8 -3.81 -29.39 9.56
CA ALA A 8 -3.48 -28.44 8.50
C ALA A 8 -3.76 -28.98 7.08
N TRP A 9 -3.89 -30.28 6.91
CA TRP A 9 -4.06 -30.92 5.59
C TRP A 9 -5.52 -31.08 5.14
N ALA A 10 -6.47 -30.93 6.05
CA ALA A 10 -7.90 -31.08 5.71
C ALA A 10 -8.45 -29.91 4.87
N VAL A 11 -7.78 -28.74 4.87
CA VAL A 11 -8.17 -27.60 4.03
C VAL A 11 -7.55 -27.65 2.63
N ALA A 12 -6.41 -28.32 2.47
CA ALA A 12 -5.70 -28.43 1.20
C ALA A 12 -6.34 -29.44 0.20
N LEU A 13 -7.14 -30.38 0.68
CA LEU A 13 -7.76 -31.43 -0.14
C LEU A 13 -9.04 -31.00 -0.90
N LEU A 14 -9.55 -29.80 -0.64
CA LEU A 14 -10.69 -29.21 -1.38
C LEU A 14 -10.29 -28.40 -2.62
N LEU A 15 -9.00 -28.26 -2.91
CA LEU A 15 -8.48 -27.47 -4.05
C LEU A 15 -8.12 -28.37 -5.28
N GLY A 16 -8.58 -29.59 -5.31
CA GLY A 16 -8.37 -30.50 -6.45
C GLY A 16 -9.11 -30.02 -7.70
N GLN A 17 -8.33 -29.66 -8.72
CA GLN A 17 -8.65 -29.52 -10.13
C GLN A 17 -10.01 -28.87 -10.45
N VAL A 18 -10.00 -27.58 -10.69
CA VAL A 18 -11.07 -26.93 -11.46
C VAL A 18 -10.91 -27.37 -12.93
N SER A 19 -11.42 -28.53 -13.28
CA SER A 19 -11.70 -28.87 -14.67
C SER A 19 -12.77 -27.91 -15.15
N LEU A 20 -12.57 -27.26 -16.29
CA LEU A 20 -13.60 -26.50 -16.99
C LEU A 20 -14.72 -27.47 -17.38
N VAL A 21 -15.70 -27.66 -16.50
CA VAL A 21 -16.93 -28.36 -16.83
C VAL A 21 -17.73 -27.40 -17.70
N HIS A 22 -17.88 -27.71 -18.98
CA HIS A 22 -18.86 -27.10 -19.84
C HIS A 22 -20.24 -27.57 -19.39
N ALA A 23 -20.79 -26.94 -18.37
CA ALA A 23 -22.20 -27.08 -18.04
C ALA A 23 -22.95 -26.02 -18.84
N GLN A 24 -23.70 -26.47 -19.85
CA GLN A 24 -24.73 -25.68 -20.53
C GLN A 24 -25.89 -25.45 -19.55
N GLU A 25 -25.76 -24.54 -18.63
CA GLU A 25 -26.89 -23.84 -18.00
C GLU A 25 -26.98 -22.48 -18.66
N ASN A 26 -28.17 -22.07 -19.09
CA ASN A 26 -28.50 -20.74 -19.60
C ASN A 26 -28.42 -19.67 -18.45
N GLU A 27 -27.29 -19.60 -17.79
CA GLU A 27 -27.02 -18.50 -16.86
C GLU A 27 -26.46 -17.32 -17.68
N GLU A 28 -27.04 -16.14 -17.52
CA GLU A 28 -26.49 -14.91 -18.09
C GLU A 28 -25.06 -14.74 -17.61
N SER A 29 -24.13 -14.67 -18.57
CA SER A 29 -22.73 -14.42 -18.31
C SER A 29 -22.31 -13.10 -18.94
N HIS A 30 -21.48 -12.36 -18.26
CA HIS A 30 -20.94 -11.10 -18.71
C HIS A 30 -19.42 -11.18 -18.87
N PHE A 31 -18.93 -10.92 -20.08
CA PHE A 31 -17.51 -10.77 -20.36
C PHE A 31 -17.21 -9.30 -20.64
N TRP A 32 -16.14 -8.79 -20.05
CA TRP A 32 -15.67 -7.45 -20.32
C TRP A 32 -14.15 -7.40 -20.45
N ALA A 33 -13.67 -6.39 -21.16
CA ALA A 33 -12.25 -6.12 -21.32
C ALA A 33 -11.99 -4.62 -21.16
N SER A 34 -10.85 -4.27 -20.58
CA SER A 34 -10.36 -2.89 -20.51
C SER A 34 -8.87 -2.82 -20.77
N ALA A 35 -8.42 -1.73 -21.39
CA ALA A 35 -7.02 -1.46 -21.59
C ALA A 35 -6.66 -0.12 -20.94
N GLN A 36 -5.46 -0.02 -20.38
CA GLN A 36 -4.93 1.21 -19.82
C GLN A 36 -3.52 1.44 -20.36
N ILE A 37 -3.27 2.63 -20.86
CA ILE A 37 -1.92 3.13 -21.14
C ILE A 37 -1.71 4.31 -20.20
N ARG A 38 -0.65 4.27 -19.41
CA ARG A 38 -0.25 5.37 -18.53
C ARG A 38 1.23 5.64 -18.71
N THR A 39 1.55 6.83 -19.17
CA THR A 39 2.92 7.35 -19.20
C THR A 39 3.06 8.41 -18.12
N ARG A 40 4.23 8.51 -17.50
CA ARG A 40 4.55 9.55 -16.54
C ARG A 40 5.99 10.02 -16.73
N GLY A 41 6.15 11.24 -17.26
CA GLY A 41 7.41 11.95 -17.26
C GLY A 41 7.72 12.49 -15.87
N GLU A 42 8.92 12.27 -15.37
CA GLU A 42 9.35 12.72 -14.05
C GLU A 42 10.67 13.48 -14.13
N TYR A 43 10.75 14.55 -13.36
CA TYR A 43 11.97 15.25 -12.99
C TYR A 43 12.17 15.11 -11.49
N ARG A 44 13.29 14.52 -11.08
CA ARG A 44 13.62 14.28 -9.67
C ARG A 44 14.90 14.99 -9.28
N ASN A 45 14.80 15.89 -8.34
CA ASN A 45 15.92 16.57 -7.71
C ASN A 45 15.83 16.34 -6.17
N GLY A 46 15.95 15.10 -5.77
CA GLY A 46 15.50 14.51 -4.52
C GLY A 46 14.36 13.55 -4.79
N ALA A 47 13.40 13.43 -3.89
CA ALA A 47 12.33 12.44 -3.78
C ALA A 47 12.83 11.01 -3.50
N LEU A 48 12.09 10.27 -2.69
CA LEU A 48 12.48 8.97 -2.12
C LEU A 48 13.73 9.04 -1.24
N SER A 49 14.78 9.72 -1.71
CA SER A 49 16.03 9.95 -0.99
C SER A 49 16.45 11.41 -1.11
N PRO A 50 16.89 12.07 -0.03
CA PRO A 50 17.35 13.45 -0.09
C PRO A 50 18.57 13.60 -1.00
N ARG A 51 18.63 14.72 -1.71
CA ARG A 51 19.74 15.07 -2.55
C ARG A 51 21.00 15.35 -1.74
N GLY A 52 22.12 14.76 -2.13
CA GLY A 52 23.45 15.07 -1.63
C GLY A 52 24.08 16.30 -2.30
N GLU A 53 25.23 16.71 -1.81
CA GLU A 53 26.03 17.73 -2.46
C GLU A 53 26.62 17.21 -3.78
N GLY A 54 26.46 17.98 -4.86
CA GLY A 54 26.96 17.59 -6.19
C GLY A 54 26.06 16.61 -6.97
N ASP A 55 25.00 16.07 -6.37
CA ASP A 55 24.04 15.23 -7.09
C ASP A 55 23.37 16.02 -8.23
N LYS A 56 23.10 15.34 -9.33
CA LYS A 56 22.38 15.92 -10.47
C LYS A 56 20.94 15.43 -10.46
N PRO A 57 20.00 16.30 -10.89
CA PRO A 57 18.61 15.86 -11.08
C PRO A 57 18.51 14.74 -12.11
N ALA A 58 17.54 13.85 -11.93
CA ALA A 58 17.20 12.79 -12.87
C ALA A 58 15.94 13.14 -13.67
N GLY A 59 15.89 12.70 -14.93
CA GLY A 59 14.69 12.80 -15.76
C GLY A 59 14.46 11.48 -16.47
N PHE A 60 13.21 10.98 -16.48
CA PHE A 60 12.83 9.75 -17.15
C PHE A 60 11.32 9.72 -17.41
N ILE A 61 10.89 8.78 -18.25
CA ILE A 61 9.47 8.55 -18.54
C ILE A 61 9.15 7.09 -18.16
N ASN A 62 8.30 6.92 -17.16
CA ASN A 62 7.70 5.63 -16.83
C ASN A 62 6.54 5.33 -17.76
N GLU A 63 6.33 4.04 -18.04
CA GLU A 63 5.12 3.61 -18.71
C GLU A 63 4.50 2.37 -18.07
N ARG A 64 3.19 2.25 -18.22
CA ARG A 64 2.41 1.05 -17.96
C ARG A 64 1.41 0.85 -19.10
N ALA A 65 1.46 -0.31 -19.72
CA ALA A 65 0.41 -0.80 -20.62
C ALA A 65 -0.23 -2.02 -19.93
N ARG A 66 -1.53 -1.95 -19.61
CA ARG A 66 -2.28 -2.98 -18.87
C ARG A 66 -3.51 -3.40 -19.67
N LEU A 67 -3.70 -4.71 -19.81
CA LEU A 67 -4.92 -5.33 -20.31
C LEU A 67 -5.59 -6.09 -19.17
N THR A 68 -6.86 -5.84 -18.96
CA THR A 68 -7.68 -6.55 -17.98
C THR A 68 -8.86 -7.21 -18.66
N LEU A 69 -9.09 -8.48 -18.35
CA LEU A 69 -10.22 -9.28 -18.80
C LEU A 69 -11.02 -9.69 -17.56
N GLY A 70 -12.32 -9.62 -17.65
CA GLY A 70 -13.23 -10.08 -16.61
C GLY A 70 -14.33 -10.97 -17.19
N TYR A 71 -14.72 -11.95 -16.41
CA TYR A 71 -15.85 -12.81 -16.67
C TYR A 71 -16.68 -12.98 -15.41
N GLU A 72 -17.98 -12.79 -15.51
CA GLU A 72 -18.91 -12.85 -14.40
C GLU A 72 -20.14 -13.67 -14.75
N ARG A 73 -20.55 -14.51 -13.85
CA ARG A 73 -21.85 -15.17 -13.81
C ARG A 73 -22.29 -15.35 -12.37
N LYS A 74 -23.52 -15.77 -12.12
CA LYS A 74 -24.15 -15.82 -10.78
C LYS A 74 -23.26 -16.44 -9.69
N LYS A 75 -22.52 -17.51 -9.99
CA LYS A 75 -21.68 -18.23 -9.00
C LYS A 75 -20.18 -18.11 -9.21
N LEU A 76 -19.73 -17.41 -10.25
CA LEU A 76 -18.30 -17.36 -10.60
C LEU A 76 -17.95 -16.00 -11.16
N SER A 77 -16.89 -15.39 -10.62
CA SER A 77 -16.23 -14.23 -11.19
C SER A 77 -14.77 -14.55 -11.43
N LEU A 78 -14.25 -14.16 -12.59
CA LEU A 78 -12.84 -14.30 -12.95
C LEU A 78 -12.29 -12.92 -13.32
N LYS A 79 -11.05 -12.64 -12.91
CA LYS A 79 -10.30 -11.47 -13.39
C LYS A 79 -8.89 -11.89 -13.76
N PHE A 80 -8.45 -11.43 -14.91
CA PHE A 80 -7.09 -11.56 -15.39
C PHE A 80 -6.59 -10.19 -15.82
N SER A 81 -5.50 -9.71 -15.23
CA SER A 81 -4.90 -8.41 -15.53
C SER A 81 -3.41 -8.58 -15.72
N ALA A 82 -2.96 -8.31 -16.92
CA ALA A 82 -1.58 -8.40 -17.31
C ALA A 82 -1.04 -7.05 -17.74
N GLN A 83 0.23 -6.79 -17.49
CA GLN A 83 0.82 -5.48 -17.79
C GLN A 83 2.29 -5.58 -18.19
N HIS A 84 2.69 -4.65 -19.04
CA HIS A 84 4.07 -4.23 -19.22
C HIS A 84 4.31 -2.99 -18.38
N VAL A 85 5.45 -2.92 -17.68
CA VAL A 85 5.90 -1.73 -16.94
C VAL A 85 7.38 -1.51 -17.24
N GLY A 86 7.78 -0.26 -17.45
CA GLY A 86 9.15 0.04 -17.80
C GLY A 86 9.45 1.54 -17.80
N VAL A 87 10.63 1.86 -18.28
CA VAL A 87 11.11 3.24 -18.54
C VAL A 87 11.45 3.34 -20.02
N TRP A 88 11.09 4.42 -20.68
CA TRP A 88 11.40 4.63 -22.09
C TRP A 88 12.90 4.59 -22.34
N GLY A 89 13.31 3.82 -23.34
CA GLY A 89 14.73 3.58 -23.67
C GLY A 89 15.41 2.52 -22.81
N GLN A 90 14.69 1.88 -21.87
CA GLN A 90 15.21 0.79 -21.06
C GLN A 90 15.42 -0.49 -21.88
N ASP A 91 14.58 -0.71 -22.88
CA ASP A 91 14.66 -1.88 -23.76
C ASP A 91 15.50 -1.57 -25.00
N ALA A 92 16.29 -2.53 -25.45
CA ALA A 92 16.97 -2.43 -26.73
C ALA A 92 15.94 -2.40 -27.88
N LEU A 93 16.30 -1.79 -29.03
CA LEU A 93 15.43 -1.78 -30.21
C LEU A 93 15.03 -3.19 -30.67
N VAL A 94 15.86 -4.17 -30.39
CA VAL A 94 15.58 -5.60 -30.65
C VAL A 94 15.80 -6.34 -29.33
N ASP A 95 14.80 -6.26 -28.42
CA ASP A 95 14.84 -6.96 -27.14
C ASP A 95 14.13 -8.32 -27.24
N LYS A 96 14.76 -9.34 -26.65
CA LYS A 96 14.19 -10.69 -26.50
C LYS A 96 13.68 -10.98 -25.09
N ASN A 97 13.85 -10.03 -24.16
CA ASN A 97 13.48 -10.18 -22.75
C ASN A 97 12.10 -9.58 -22.52
N GLY A 98 11.13 -10.43 -22.31
CA GLY A 98 9.79 -9.98 -21.95
C GLY A 98 9.73 -9.41 -20.52
N ARG A 99 9.06 -8.27 -20.34
CA ARG A 99 8.78 -7.64 -19.03
C ARG A 99 7.31 -7.69 -18.68
N PHE A 100 6.72 -8.81 -19.01
CA PHE A 100 5.32 -9.04 -18.73
C PHE A 100 5.11 -9.40 -17.26
N ILE A 101 4.23 -8.67 -16.58
CA ILE A 101 3.90 -8.88 -15.18
C ILE A 101 2.42 -9.23 -15.07
N LEU A 102 2.12 -10.34 -14.40
CA LEU A 102 0.77 -10.65 -14.00
C LEU A 102 0.39 -9.80 -12.79
N ASN A 103 -0.46 -8.79 -12.98
CA ASN A 103 -0.90 -7.89 -11.94
C ASN A 103 -2.01 -8.51 -11.08
N GLU A 104 -3.04 -9.06 -11.71
CA GLU A 104 -4.09 -9.83 -11.03
C GLU A 104 -4.46 -11.08 -11.84
N ALA A 105 -4.72 -12.19 -11.15
CA ALA A 105 -5.28 -13.42 -11.72
C ALA A 105 -5.97 -14.19 -10.60
N TRP A 106 -7.29 -14.08 -10.53
CA TRP A 106 -8.05 -14.70 -9.46
C TRP A 106 -9.42 -15.20 -9.94
N ALA A 107 -9.94 -16.19 -9.20
CA ALA A 107 -11.30 -16.68 -9.32
C ALA A 107 -12.05 -16.45 -8.01
N ALA A 108 -13.29 -15.97 -8.10
CA ALA A 108 -14.19 -15.87 -6.95
C ALA A 108 -15.41 -16.76 -7.16
N PHE A 109 -15.73 -17.56 -6.15
CA PHE A 109 -16.87 -18.46 -6.08
C PHE A 109 -17.90 -17.89 -5.11
N HIS A 110 -19.09 -17.58 -5.59
CA HIS A 110 -20.21 -17.09 -4.79
C HIS A 110 -20.99 -18.28 -4.24
N LEU A 111 -20.84 -18.55 -2.94
CA LEU A 111 -21.51 -19.68 -2.25
C LEU A 111 -23.01 -19.43 -2.11
N ASN A 112 -23.36 -18.18 -1.84
CA ASN A 112 -24.72 -17.64 -1.83
C ASN A 112 -24.64 -16.10 -1.99
N ASP A 113 -25.75 -15.39 -1.80
CA ASP A 113 -25.81 -13.93 -1.98
C ASP A 113 -24.94 -13.14 -0.99
N SER A 114 -24.48 -13.76 0.08
CA SER A 114 -23.69 -13.11 1.13
C SER A 114 -22.25 -13.59 1.21
N TRP A 115 -21.97 -14.86 0.93
CA TRP A 115 -20.66 -15.47 1.11
C TRP A 115 -19.96 -15.77 -0.22
N PHE A 116 -18.67 -15.45 -0.27
CA PHE A 116 -17.81 -15.81 -1.41
C PHE A 116 -16.41 -16.24 -0.95
N MET A 117 -15.73 -16.96 -1.82
CA MET A 117 -14.31 -17.31 -1.73
C MET A 117 -13.59 -16.78 -2.96
N GLN A 118 -12.47 -16.11 -2.77
CA GLN A 118 -11.63 -15.61 -3.88
C GLN A 118 -10.20 -16.13 -3.71
N LEU A 119 -9.66 -16.76 -4.74
CA LEU A 119 -8.33 -17.35 -4.72
C LEU A 119 -7.51 -16.85 -5.91
N GLY A 120 -6.25 -16.55 -5.67
CA GLY A 120 -5.27 -16.17 -6.67
C GLY A 120 -4.62 -14.82 -6.39
N ARG A 121 -3.94 -14.28 -7.40
CA ARG A 121 -3.24 -13.00 -7.32
C ARG A 121 -4.22 -11.85 -7.37
N GLN A 122 -4.27 -11.06 -6.33
CA GLN A 122 -5.28 -10.02 -6.13
C GLN A 122 -4.73 -8.80 -5.40
N SER A 123 -5.31 -7.64 -5.68
CA SER A 123 -5.06 -6.44 -4.89
C SER A 123 -5.85 -6.51 -3.58
N LEU A 124 -5.20 -6.17 -2.47
CA LEU A 124 -5.84 -6.04 -1.15
C LEU A 124 -5.90 -4.55 -0.80
N VAL A 125 -7.10 -3.98 -0.88
CA VAL A 125 -7.32 -2.55 -0.66
C VAL A 125 -8.41 -2.39 0.41
N TYR A 126 -8.02 -1.83 1.55
CA TYR A 126 -8.90 -1.69 2.71
C TYR A 126 -8.79 -0.29 3.31
N ASP A 127 -9.94 0.25 3.72
CA ASP A 127 -10.10 1.54 4.40
C ASP A 127 -9.45 2.70 3.62
N ASP A 128 -8.59 3.47 4.25
CA ASP A 128 -7.80 4.54 3.63
C ASP A 128 -6.47 4.05 3.01
N GLU A 129 -6.24 2.74 2.98
CA GLU A 129 -5.04 2.09 2.45
C GLU A 129 -3.76 2.29 3.28
N ARG A 130 -3.86 2.55 4.58
CA ARG A 130 -2.68 2.73 5.44
C ARG A 130 -1.92 1.46 5.75
N ILE A 131 -2.61 0.32 5.80
CA ILE A 131 -2.03 -1.00 6.14
C ILE A 131 -1.99 -1.92 4.94
N LEU A 132 -3.10 -2.01 4.19
CA LEU A 132 -3.21 -2.77 2.94
C LEU A 132 -3.75 -1.85 1.85
N GLY A 133 -2.97 -1.65 0.81
CA GLY A 133 -3.31 -0.77 -0.30
C GLY A 133 -2.76 -1.22 -1.64
N GLY A 134 -3.42 -0.80 -2.71
CA GLY A 134 -3.13 -1.21 -4.09
C GLY A 134 -1.87 -0.58 -4.68
N LEU A 135 -1.37 0.50 -4.08
CA LEU A 135 -0.18 1.24 -4.53
C LEU A 135 -0.24 1.60 -6.04
N ASP A 136 -1.40 2.01 -6.54
CA ASP A 136 -1.56 2.27 -7.99
C ASP A 136 -0.73 3.47 -8.49
N TRP A 137 -0.29 4.35 -7.58
CA TRP A 137 0.70 5.39 -7.88
C TRP A 137 1.99 4.80 -8.47
N ASN A 138 2.53 3.73 -7.90
CA ASN A 138 3.65 2.99 -8.49
C ASN A 138 3.24 2.39 -9.83
N VAL A 139 4.17 2.39 -10.78
CA VAL A 139 3.87 1.91 -12.15
C VAL A 139 3.43 0.44 -12.17
N ALA A 140 3.95 -0.40 -11.27
CA ALA A 140 3.60 -1.82 -11.18
C ALA A 140 2.32 -2.08 -10.36
N GLY A 141 1.98 -1.21 -9.39
CA GLY A 141 0.97 -1.50 -8.38
C GLY A 141 1.44 -2.52 -7.36
N ARG A 142 0.52 -3.00 -6.51
CA ARG A 142 0.78 -4.06 -5.51
C ARG A 142 -0.29 -5.13 -5.56
N TYR A 143 0.14 -6.37 -5.41
CA TYR A 143 -0.72 -7.55 -5.36
C TYR A 143 -0.23 -8.55 -4.31
N HIS A 144 -1.12 -9.48 -3.96
CA HIS A 144 -0.89 -10.57 -3.02
C HIS A 144 -1.45 -11.87 -3.59
N ASP A 145 -0.73 -12.96 -3.46
CA ASP A 145 -1.22 -14.30 -3.77
C ASP A 145 -1.91 -14.84 -2.51
N ALA A 146 -3.25 -14.93 -2.54
CA ALA A 146 -4.03 -15.18 -1.33
C ALA A 146 -5.36 -15.90 -1.59
N LEU A 147 -5.83 -16.60 -0.55
CA LEU A 147 -7.23 -16.98 -0.38
C LEU A 147 -7.93 -15.92 0.47
N LYS A 148 -9.07 -15.42 -0.02
CA LYS A 148 -9.97 -14.54 0.71
C LYS A 148 -11.34 -15.21 0.84
N ILE A 149 -11.87 -15.26 2.05
CA ILE A 149 -13.26 -15.67 2.34
C ILE A 149 -13.99 -14.43 2.80
N GLY A 150 -15.02 -14.03 2.06
CA GLY A 150 -15.75 -12.79 2.31
C GLY A 150 -17.23 -13.00 2.61
N TYR A 151 -17.76 -12.10 3.44
CA TYR A 151 -19.18 -11.98 3.76
C TYR A 151 -19.64 -10.54 3.53
N ARG A 152 -20.80 -10.38 2.89
CA ARG A 152 -21.44 -9.08 2.59
C ARG A 152 -22.93 -9.19 2.81
N HIS A 153 -23.49 -8.43 3.76
CA HIS A 153 -24.94 -8.37 3.99
C HIS A 153 -25.30 -7.19 4.91
N GLY A 154 -26.32 -6.42 4.56
CA GLY A 154 -26.93 -5.41 5.43
C GLY A 154 -25.96 -4.34 5.96
N GLY A 155 -25.00 -3.88 5.14
CA GLY A 155 -23.93 -2.95 5.55
C GLY A 155 -22.71 -3.60 6.20
N HIS A 156 -22.83 -4.87 6.60
CA HIS A 156 -21.71 -5.66 7.16
C HIS A 156 -20.83 -6.24 6.07
N GLN A 157 -19.52 -6.10 6.22
CA GLN A 157 -18.51 -6.73 5.40
C GLN A 157 -17.47 -7.40 6.29
N LEU A 158 -17.13 -8.64 5.99
CA LEU A 158 -16.09 -9.39 6.70
C LEU A 158 -15.20 -10.09 5.69
N ASP A 159 -13.89 -9.96 5.80
CA ASP A 159 -12.91 -10.68 5.00
C ASP A 159 -11.92 -11.41 5.89
N GLY A 160 -11.81 -12.73 5.70
CA GLY A 160 -10.71 -13.54 6.19
C GLY A 160 -9.72 -13.80 5.06
N ILE A 161 -8.45 -13.41 5.23
CA ILE A 161 -7.41 -13.45 4.20
C ILE A 161 -6.29 -14.35 4.67
N PHE A 162 -5.84 -15.27 3.80
CA PHE A 162 -4.77 -16.21 4.05
C PHE A 162 -3.79 -16.20 2.89
N ALA A 163 -2.53 -15.91 3.16
CA ALA A 163 -1.47 -15.91 2.17
C ALA A 163 -0.25 -16.67 2.66
N PHE A 164 0.43 -17.35 1.74
CA PHE A 164 1.66 -18.09 1.99
C PHE A 164 2.58 -17.97 0.78
N ASN A 165 3.83 -17.55 0.99
CA ASN A 165 4.79 -17.32 -0.06
C ASN A 165 5.99 -18.25 0.06
N GLN A 166 6.47 -18.73 -1.09
CA GLN A 166 7.72 -19.45 -1.26
C GLN A 166 8.45 -18.92 -2.49
N ASN A 167 9.78 -19.06 -2.53
CA ASN A 167 10.58 -18.57 -3.65
C ASN A 167 10.49 -19.50 -4.86
N ASP A 168 10.46 -20.80 -4.62
CA ASP A 168 10.47 -21.83 -5.66
C ASP A 168 9.68 -23.06 -5.24
N GLU A 169 9.32 -23.91 -6.21
CA GLU A 169 8.88 -25.27 -5.99
C GLU A 169 10.10 -26.13 -5.62
N THR A 170 10.06 -26.77 -4.43
CA THR A 170 11.15 -27.61 -3.94
C THR A 170 10.64 -28.97 -3.46
N LEU A 171 11.41 -30.03 -3.74
CA LEU A 171 11.08 -31.39 -3.27
C LEU A 171 11.46 -31.62 -1.81
N ILE A 172 12.49 -30.93 -1.32
CA ILE A 172 13.02 -31.01 0.03
C ILE A 172 13.52 -29.63 0.47
N GLY A 173 13.79 -29.43 1.76
CA GLY A 173 14.44 -28.21 2.24
C GLY A 173 13.55 -27.29 3.10
N GLY A 174 12.38 -27.77 3.51
CA GLY A 174 11.52 -27.06 4.44
C GLY A 174 10.81 -25.85 3.82
N THR A 175 10.56 -24.83 4.63
CA THR A 175 9.78 -23.65 4.27
C THR A 175 10.55 -22.34 4.43
N TYR A 176 11.88 -22.34 4.31
CA TYR A 176 12.65 -21.11 4.32
C TYR A 176 12.23 -20.22 3.13
N TYR A 177 12.00 -18.93 3.39
CA TYR A 177 11.57 -17.95 2.40
C TYR A 177 12.52 -16.75 2.35
N ASP A 178 13.24 -16.58 1.24
CA ASP A 178 14.09 -15.41 1.04
C ASP A 178 13.25 -14.20 0.62
N SER A 179 12.97 -13.31 1.56
CA SER A 179 12.22 -12.07 1.32
C SER A 179 13.09 -10.92 0.79
N SER A 180 14.41 -11.10 0.67
CA SER A 180 15.36 -10.03 0.29
C SER A 180 15.03 -9.41 -1.08
N LYS A 181 14.59 -10.22 -2.03
CA LYS A 181 14.24 -9.81 -3.40
C LYS A 181 12.80 -9.30 -3.52
N THR A 182 11.87 -9.94 -2.84
CA THR A 182 10.43 -9.70 -3.02
C THR A 182 9.88 -8.65 -2.08
N LYS A 183 10.54 -8.43 -0.92
CA LYS A 183 10.06 -7.58 0.18
C LYS A 183 8.67 -8.01 0.72
N LEU A 184 8.25 -9.26 0.42
CA LEU A 184 7.00 -9.82 0.90
C LEU A 184 7.21 -10.57 2.22
N TYR A 185 6.10 -10.87 2.89
CA TYR A 185 6.02 -11.74 4.05
C TYR A 185 6.11 -13.21 3.64
N LYS A 186 6.43 -14.07 4.59
CA LYS A 186 6.34 -15.53 4.41
C LYS A 186 4.91 -16.03 4.44
N ASN A 187 4.13 -15.55 5.43
CA ASN A 187 2.70 -15.84 5.52
C ASN A 187 1.95 -14.69 6.17
N MET A 188 0.65 -14.59 5.89
CA MET A 188 -0.23 -13.58 6.45
C MET A 188 -1.61 -14.18 6.70
N GLN A 189 -2.15 -13.92 7.89
CA GLN A 189 -3.55 -14.16 8.22
C GLN A 189 -4.14 -12.82 8.64
N THR A 190 -5.22 -12.39 7.99
CA THR A 190 -5.87 -11.13 8.28
C THR A 190 -7.36 -11.32 8.41
N LEU A 191 -7.94 -10.71 9.42
CA LEU A 191 -9.38 -10.53 9.56
C LEU A 191 -9.68 -9.04 9.47
N TRP A 192 -10.55 -8.66 8.56
CA TRP A 192 -11.05 -7.31 8.43
C TRP A 192 -12.58 -7.31 8.47
N TYR A 193 -13.15 -6.45 9.31
CA TYR A 193 -14.58 -6.23 9.43
C TYR A 193 -14.89 -4.76 9.17
N HIS A 194 -15.97 -4.50 8.45
CA HIS A 194 -16.46 -3.16 8.14
C HIS A 194 -17.98 -3.08 8.32
N TYR A 195 -18.45 -1.94 8.77
CA TYR A 195 -19.85 -1.67 8.91
C TYR A 195 -20.19 -0.26 8.42
N ASP A 196 -21.13 -0.19 7.46
CA ASP A 196 -21.78 1.03 7.01
C ASP A 196 -23.06 1.24 7.83
N PHE A 197 -23.12 2.28 8.65
CA PHE A 197 -24.29 2.57 9.48
C PHE A 197 -25.44 3.10 8.63
N ALA A 198 -26.58 2.40 8.58
CA ALA A 198 -27.73 2.78 7.76
C ALA A 198 -28.39 4.11 8.21
N SER A 199 -28.33 4.44 9.49
CA SER A 199 -28.98 5.62 10.08
C SER A 199 -28.08 6.84 10.28
N ALA A 200 -26.78 6.72 9.96
CA ALA A 200 -25.81 7.79 10.16
C ALA A 200 -24.73 7.73 9.07
N PRO A 201 -24.16 8.84 8.64
CA PRO A 201 -23.06 8.87 7.65
C PRO A 201 -21.74 8.46 8.30
N VAL A 202 -21.72 7.31 8.95
CA VAL A 202 -20.57 6.73 9.68
C VAL A 202 -20.21 5.39 9.07
N LYS A 203 -18.92 5.16 8.91
CA LYS A 203 -18.32 3.87 8.56
C LYS A 203 -17.27 3.51 9.59
N LEU A 204 -17.25 2.25 10.00
CA LEU A 204 -16.31 1.72 10.98
C LEU A 204 -15.67 0.46 10.44
N SER A 205 -14.34 0.36 10.56
CA SER A 205 -13.62 -0.88 10.27
C SER A 205 -12.74 -1.28 11.43
N VAL A 206 -12.54 -2.58 11.57
CA VAL A 206 -11.58 -3.19 12.50
C VAL A 206 -10.72 -4.19 11.71
N LEU A 207 -9.41 -4.15 11.92
CA LEU A 207 -8.44 -5.04 11.30
C LEU A 207 -7.63 -5.75 12.38
N ALA A 208 -7.43 -7.06 12.20
CA ALA A 208 -6.49 -7.87 12.95
C ALA A 208 -5.65 -8.70 11.97
N MET A 209 -4.34 -8.49 11.97
CA MET A 209 -3.39 -9.14 11.07
C MET A 209 -2.31 -9.84 11.87
N ASN A 210 -2.00 -11.08 11.50
CA ASN A 210 -0.82 -11.80 11.94
C ASN A 210 0.12 -11.97 10.74
N LEU A 211 1.29 -11.38 10.79
CA LEU A 211 2.28 -11.36 9.72
C LEU A 211 3.51 -12.16 10.11
N GLY A 212 3.79 -13.24 9.38
CA GLY A 212 4.99 -14.05 9.54
C GLY A 212 6.10 -13.59 8.59
N GLN A 213 7.24 -13.22 9.14
CA GLN A 213 8.44 -12.84 8.41
C GLN A 213 9.55 -13.87 8.64
N GLU A 214 10.34 -14.17 7.62
CA GLU A 214 11.45 -15.11 7.75
C GLU A 214 12.65 -14.44 8.40
N GLY A 215 13.01 -14.88 9.59
CA GLY A 215 14.19 -14.47 10.34
C GLY A 215 15.28 -15.56 10.38
N GLY A 216 15.08 -16.64 9.61
CA GLY A 216 15.98 -17.79 9.60
C GLY A 216 17.29 -17.53 8.85
N ASP A 217 18.05 -18.59 8.68
CA ASP A 217 19.38 -18.57 8.08
C ASP A 217 19.32 -18.89 6.60
N ALA A 218 19.85 -17.99 5.76
CA ALA A 218 19.82 -18.10 4.30
C ALA A 218 20.77 -19.17 3.75
N GLU A 219 21.91 -19.41 4.41
CA GLU A 219 22.92 -20.37 3.94
C GLU A 219 22.46 -21.80 4.19
N THR A 220 21.94 -22.05 5.37
CA THR A 220 21.46 -23.38 5.76
C THR A 220 19.99 -23.60 5.34
N ARG A 221 19.27 -22.57 4.86
CA ARG A 221 17.84 -22.55 4.58
C ARG A 221 16.99 -23.00 5.78
N LYS A 222 17.50 -22.82 6.98
CA LYS A 222 16.77 -23.11 8.21
C LYS A 222 15.76 -22.00 8.49
N SER A 223 14.49 -22.35 8.45
CA SER A 223 13.41 -21.40 8.70
C SER A 223 13.26 -21.08 10.19
N ASP A 224 13.11 -19.79 10.51
CA ASP A 224 12.71 -19.27 11.83
C ASP A 224 11.72 -18.11 11.64
N THR A 225 10.44 -18.43 11.54
CA THR A 225 9.41 -17.43 11.26
C THR A 225 9.10 -16.60 12.51
N GLN A 226 9.33 -15.30 12.41
CA GLN A 226 8.97 -14.32 13.43
C GLN A 226 7.60 -13.73 13.13
N TYR A 227 6.73 -13.62 14.14
CA TYR A 227 5.36 -13.15 13.97
C TYR A 227 5.15 -11.77 14.61
N MET A 228 4.58 -10.86 13.83
CA MET A 228 4.12 -9.55 14.28
C MET A 228 2.61 -9.44 14.06
N GLN A 229 1.89 -9.03 15.11
CA GLN A 229 0.47 -8.77 15.04
C GLN A 229 0.24 -7.27 14.87
N THR A 230 -0.69 -6.90 13.98
CA THR A 230 -1.19 -5.53 13.81
C THR A 230 -2.69 -5.53 14.02
N MET A 231 -3.18 -4.73 14.96
CA MET A 231 -4.60 -4.58 15.26
C MET A 231 -4.96 -3.12 15.25
N GLY A 232 -6.14 -2.78 14.74
CA GLY A 232 -6.56 -1.39 14.73
C GLY A 232 -7.94 -1.17 14.16
N THR A 233 -8.29 0.10 14.09
CA THR A 233 -9.61 0.58 13.66
C THR A 233 -9.47 1.79 12.74
N TYR A 234 -10.42 1.91 11.82
CA TYR A 234 -10.63 3.08 10.99
C TYR A 234 -12.08 3.54 11.11
N VAL A 235 -12.28 4.83 11.23
CA VAL A 235 -13.60 5.45 11.29
C VAL A 235 -13.66 6.57 10.26
N GLN A 236 -14.77 6.64 9.54
CA GLN A 236 -15.12 7.75 8.66
C GLN A 236 -16.48 8.30 9.04
N PHE A 237 -16.60 9.64 9.10
CA PHE A 237 -17.83 10.35 9.36
C PHE A 237 -17.99 11.49 8.36
N THR A 238 -19.05 11.46 7.56
CA THR A 238 -19.24 12.37 6.41
C THR A 238 -20.57 13.14 6.51
N PRO A 239 -20.78 13.99 7.55
CA PRO A 239 -22.00 14.77 7.69
C PRO A 239 -21.96 16.02 6.81
N ALA A 240 -22.96 16.21 5.94
CA ALA A 240 -23.11 17.37 5.07
C ALA A 240 -21.82 17.75 4.32
N SER A 241 -21.23 18.92 4.61
CA SER A 241 -20.01 19.43 3.97
C SER A 241 -18.71 18.95 4.60
N TRP A 242 -18.76 18.11 5.64
CA TRP A 242 -17.61 17.60 6.35
C TRP A 242 -17.22 16.19 5.90
N SER A 243 -15.95 15.91 5.86
CA SER A 243 -15.41 14.55 5.81
C SER A 243 -14.35 14.42 6.90
N LEU A 244 -14.65 13.62 7.91
CA LEU A 244 -13.79 13.37 9.06
C LEU A 244 -13.37 11.92 9.03
N SER A 245 -12.08 11.64 9.27
CA SER A 245 -11.59 10.26 9.40
C SER A 245 -10.55 10.17 10.51
N GLY A 246 -10.47 8.99 11.11
CA GLY A 246 -9.47 8.66 12.11
C GLY A 246 -9.09 7.21 12.04
N SER A 247 -7.83 6.91 12.35
CA SER A 247 -7.35 5.55 12.46
C SER A 247 -6.39 5.41 13.63
N PHE A 248 -6.39 4.22 14.22
CA PHE A 248 -5.43 3.83 15.23
C PHE A 248 -5.04 2.37 15.01
N TYR A 249 -3.72 2.09 14.96
CA TYR A 249 -3.19 0.74 14.83
C TYR A 249 -2.09 0.50 15.85
N TYR A 250 -2.06 -0.69 16.41
CA TYR A 250 -1.05 -1.16 17.36
C TYR A 250 -0.36 -2.41 16.84
N GLN A 251 0.97 -2.49 17.01
CA GLN A 251 1.80 -3.62 16.62
C GLN A 251 2.48 -4.24 17.81
N THR A 252 2.45 -5.56 17.88
CA THR A 252 3.08 -6.38 18.94
C THR A 252 3.71 -7.65 18.34
N GLY A 253 4.33 -8.48 19.19
CA GLY A 253 5.01 -9.69 18.75
C GLY A 253 6.50 -9.46 18.51
N LYS A 254 7.03 -9.96 17.39
CA LYS A 254 8.46 -9.84 17.06
C LYS A 254 8.65 -9.40 15.62
N ASN A 255 9.66 -8.58 15.36
CA ASN A 255 10.10 -8.24 14.00
C ASN A 255 11.02 -9.34 13.43
N VAL A 256 11.44 -9.17 12.17
CA VAL A 256 12.33 -10.11 11.47
C VAL A 256 13.64 -10.42 12.22
N SER A 257 14.14 -9.48 13.02
CA SER A 257 15.34 -9.65 13.86
C SER A 257 15.04 -10.24 15.26
N ALA A 258 13.87 -10.87 15.43
CA ALA A 258 13.40 -11.46 16.68
C ALA A 258 13.27 -10.47 17.88
N ARG A 259 13.39 -9.15 17.64
CA ARG A 259 13.18 -8.12 18.68
C ARG A 259 11.69 -8.01 18.99
N LYS A 260 11.36 -7.91 20.28
CA LYS A 260 9.99 -7.63 20.74
C LYS A 260 9.51 -6.27 20.15
N VAL A 261 8.31 -6.26 19.61
CA VAL A 261 7.65 -5.06 19.04
C VAL A 261 6.59 -4.54 20.01
N SER A 262 6.52 -3.20 20.15
CA SER A 262 5.43 -2.49 20.80
C SER A 262 5.36 -1.11 20.17
N ALA A 263 4.59 -0.98 19.09
CA ALA A 263 4.54 0.22 18.26
C ALA A 263 3.09 0.60 17.96
N PHE A 264 2.85 1.87 17.68
CA PHE A 264 1.52 2.33 17.32
C PHE A 264 1.56 3.49 16.31
N MET A 265 0.44 3.66 15.60
CA MET A 265 0.18 4.84 14.80
C MET A 265 -1.21 5.36 15.08
N GLY A 266 -1.38 6.67 14.94
CA GLY A 266 -2.67 7.35 14.97
C GLY A 266 -2.76 8.38 13.86
N SER A 267 -3.95 8.55 13.30
CA SER A 267 -4.24 9.55 12.26
C SER A 267 -5.59 10.19 12.51
N VAL A 268 -5.66 11.49 12.30
CA VAL A 268 -6.91 12.24 12.26
C VAL A 268 -6.87 13.18 11.07
N ARG A 269 -7.94 13.22 10.28
CA ARG A 269 -8.10 14.10 9.13
C ARG A 269 -9.49 14.72 9.13
N ALA A 270 -9.56 15.99 8.78
CA ALA A 270 -10.80 16.72 8.58
C ALA A 270 -10.73 17.45 7.24
N SER A 271 -11.79 17.40 6.47
CA SER A 271 -12.00 18.14 5.24
C SER A 271 -13.35 18.83 5.29
N TYR A 272 -13.41 20.09 4.85
CA TYR A 272 -14.61 20.88 4.80
C TYR A 272 -14.79 21.50 3.41
N SER A 273 -15.92 21.20 2.78
CA SER A 273 -16.33 21.82 1.52
C SER A 273 -17.01 23.14 1.82
N ILE A 274 -16.28 24.25 1.57
CA ILE A 274 -16.80 25.61 1.77
C ILE A 274 -17.97 25.87 0.81
N ASN A 275 -17.82 25.39 -0.41
CA ASN A 275 -18.83 25.41 -1.49
C ASN A 275 -18.46 24.34 -2.53
N ASP A 276 -19.16 24.33 -3.67
CA ASP A 276 -18.94 23.34 -4.75
C ASP A 276 -17.54 23.41 -5.38
N SER A 277 -16.80 24.50 -5.19
CA SER A 277 -15.49 24.74 -5.78
C SER A 277 -14.35 24.65 -4.77
N TRP A 278 -14.55 25.05 -3.53
CA TRP A 278 -13.47 25.17 -2.56
C TRP A 278 -13.61 24.14 -1.43
N THR A 279 -12.52 23.46 -1.16
CA THR A 279 -12.37 22.53 -0.04
C THR A 279 -11.10 22.86 0.74
N VAL A 280 -11.17 22.83 2.06
CA VAL A 280 -10.01 22.93 2.93
C VAL A 280 -9.84 21.61 3.68
N ASN A 281 -8.60 21.22 3.96
CA ASN A 281 -8.30 20.02 4.74
C ASN A 281 -7.20 20.29 5.76
N VAL A 282 -7.26 19.56 6.86
CA VAL A 282 -6.22 19.52 7.88
C VAL A 282 -6.10 18.10 8.40
N GLY A 283 -4.89 17.69 8.75
CA GLY A 283 -4.69 16.35 9.29
C GLY A 283 -3.37 16.24 10.05
N THR A 284 -3.29 15.18 10.83
CA THR A 284 -2.06 14.79 11.49
C THR A 284 -1.93 13.28 11.52
N ASP A 285 -0.73 12.82 11.27
CA ASP A 285 -0.32 11.42 11.37
C ASP A 285 0.81 11.33 12.39
N TYR A 286 0.72 10.34 13.27
CA TYR A 286 1.76 10.03 14.21
C TYR A 286 2.12 8.55 14.15
N LEU A 287 3.36 8.25 13.82
CA LEU A 287 3.95 6.91 13.85
C LEU A 287 4.99 6.89 14.98
N SER A 288 4.81 5.98 15.92
CA SER A 288 5.77 5.80 17.01
C SER A 288 7.15 5.44 16.49
N GLY A 289 8.18 5.86 17.20
CA GLY A 289 9.57 5.61 16.87
C GLY A 289 10.32 4.83 17.96
N SER A 290 11.49 4.33 17.59
CA SER A 290 12.40 3.62 18.48
C SER A 290 13.74 4.36 18.56
N LYS A 291 14.31 4.43 19.77
CA LYS A 291 15.69 4.85 19.96
C LYS A 291 16.62 3.65 19.77
N LYS A 292 17.88 3.89 19.45
CA LYS A 292 18.90 2.83 19.31
C LYS A 292 19.09 2.03 20.61
N SER A 293 18.94 2.69 21.76
CA SER A 293 19.07 2.11 23.09
C SER A 293 17.86 1.29 23.57
N ASP A 294 16.72 1.33 22.83
CA ASP A 294 15.52 0.67 23.27
C ASP A 294 15.67 -0.86 23.19
N GLY A 295 15.39 -1.60 24.27
CA GLY A 295 15.34 -3.06 24.27
C GLY A 295 14.14 -3.61 23.48
N THR A 296 13.04 -2.86 23.43
CA THR A 296 11.84 -3.16 22.64
C THR A 296 11.83 -2.26 21.40
N TYR A 297 11.53 -2.83 20.24
CA TYR A 297 11.37 -2.06 18.99
C TYR A 297 10.02 -1.34 18.98
N ARG A 298 10.05 -0.01 18.93
CA ARG A 298 8.87 0.85 19.06
C ARG A 298 8.51 1.61 17.78
N ALA A 299 9.26 1.45 16.69
CA ALA A 299 8.93 2.11 15.44
C ALA A 299 7.80 1.36 14.71
N PHE A 300 6.73 2.07 14.41
CA PHE A 300 5.60 1.53 13.69
C PHE A 300 6.00 1.20 12.24
N ASN A 301 5.65 -0.01 11.81
CA ASN A 301 5.83 -0.45 10.43
C ASN A 301 4.49 -0.31 9.67
N PRO A 302 4.38 0.59 8.71
CA PRO A 302 3.13 0.82 7.95
C PRO A 302 2.81 -0.28 6.94
N LEU A 303 3.58 -1.36 6.87
CA LEU A 303 3.31 -2.59 6.11
C LEU A 303 3.12 -2.35 4.59
N TYR A 304 1.97 -2.73 4.07
CA TYR A 304 1.65 -2.77 2.64
C TYR A 304 0.66 -1.68 2.24
N GLY A 305 0.67 -0.54 2.90
CA GLY A 305 -0.19 0.59 2.59
C GLY A 305 0.21 1.35 1.30
N THR A 306 -0.67 2.17 0.77
CA THR A 306 -0.40 3.11 -0.34
C THR A 306 0.10 4.44 0.22
N HIS A 307 1.35 4.47 0.58
CA HIS A 307 1.90 5.50 1.45
C HIS A 307 2.15 6.83 0.76
N HIS A 308 2.26 6.84 -0.56
CA HIS A 308 2.26 8.07 -1.36
C HIS A 308 1.02 8.96 -1.15
N LYS A 309 -0.08 8.41 -0.61
CA LYS A 309 -1.27 9.19 -0.19
C LYS A 309 -1.06 10.01 1.07
N PHE A 310 0.04 9.75 1.80
CA PHE A 310 0.32 10.26 3.13
C PHE A 310 1.77 10.72 3.17
N TYR A 311 2.18 11.42 4.19
CA TYR A 311 3.58 11.73 4.51
C TYR A 311 4.36 12.53 3.45
N GLY A 312 3.65 13.34 2.61
CA GLY A 312 4.21 14.16 1.55
C GLY A 312 4.40 13.42 0.22
N ALA A 313 4.28 14.13 -0.88
CA ALA A 313 4.34 13.57 -2.23
C ALA A 313 5.77 13.17 -2.65
N MET A 314 6.81 13.76 -2.04
CA MET A 314 8.20 13.42 -2.33
C MET A 314 8.66 12.09 -1.71
N ASP A 315 7.81 11.42 -0.92
CA ASP A 315 8.02 10.06 -0.36
C ASP A 315 9.30 9.91 0.49
N TYR A 316 9.78 10.97 1.13
CA TYR A 316 11.00 10.92 1.91
C TYR A 316 10.90 10.05 3.15
N PHE A 317 9.74 10.07 3.83
CA PHE A 317 9.62 9.47 5.16
C PHE A 317 8.98 8.10 5.13
N TYR A 318 8.57 7.68 3.95
CA TYR A 318 7.79 6.48 3.84
C TYR A 318 8.34 5.44 2.86
N ALA A 319 8.60 5.80 1.61
CA ALA A 319 9.08 4.88 0.59
C ALA A 319 10.57 4.55 0.71
N SER A 320 11.31 5.26 1.56
CA SER A 320 12.73 5.02 1.81
C SER A 320 13.01 4.74 3.28
N ASP A 321 13.91 3.80 3.54
CA ASP A 321 14.35 3.48 4.89
C ASP A 321 15.12 4.66 5.51
N PHE A 322 15.05 4.78 6.82
CA PHE A 322 15.93 5.67 7.56
C PHE A 322 17.34 5.09 7.57
N VAL A 323 18.36 5.96 7.42
CA VAL A 323 19.76 5.53 7.35
C VAL A 323 20.40 5.40 8.74
N ASN A 324 21.59 4.81 8.79
CA ASN A 324 22.39 4.69 10.02
C ASN A 324 21.68 3.98 11.19
N GLY A 325 20.74 3.08 10.89
CA GLY A 325 19.99 2.33 11.90
C GLY A 325 19.02 3.17 12.74
N TYR A 326 18.66 4.37 12.28
CA TYR A 326 17.61 5.18 12.88
C TYR A 326 16.22 4.59 12.52
N ALA A 327 15.30 4.66 13.46
CA ALA A 327 13.90 4.34 13.30
C ALA A 327 13.04 5.31 14.13
N PRO A 328 13.13 6.62 13.87
CA PRO A 328 12.63 7.65 14.79
C PRO A 328 11.10 7.79 14.78
N GLY A 329 10.38 7.06 13.94
CA GLY A 329 8.97 7.31 13.66
C GLY A 329 8.75 8.65 12.97
N LEU A 330 7.49 9.04 12.81
CA LEU A 330 7.11 10.25 12.08
C LEU A 330 5.94 10.96 12.76
N SER A 331 6.00 12.27 12.82
CA SER A 331 4.85 13.16 13.02
C SER A 331 4.71 14.00 11.77
N ASP A 332 3.60 13.87 11.06
CA ASP A 332 3.25 14.69 9.90
C ASP A 332 2.00 15.49 10.23
N THR A 333 2.09 16.81 10.14
CA THR A 333 0.93 17.70 10.27
C THR A 333 0.75 18.43 8.95
N GLN A 334 -0.46 18.36 8.40
CA GLN A 334 -0.75 18.91 7.09
C GLN A 334 -1.95 19.86 7.10
N ILE A 335 -1.91 20.82 6.20
CA ILE A 335 -3.01 21.68 5.83
C ILE A 335 -3.06 21.80 4.30
N GLY A 336 -4.25 21.80 3.73
CA GLY A 336 -4.37 21.89 2.28
C GLY A 336 -5.65 22.61 1.84
N VAL A 337 -5.63 22.99 0.58
CA VAL A 337 -6.77 23.59 -0.11
C VAL A 337 -6.94 22.91 -1.47
N GLY A 338 -8.17 22.56 -1.78
CA GLY A 338 -8.60 22.08 -3.08
C GLY A 338 -9.47 23.12 -3.78
N TYR A 339 -9.27 23.27 -5.08
CA TYR A 339 -10.08 24.14 -5.92
C TYR A 339 -10.55 23.42 -7.18
N LYS A 340 -11.84 23.33 -7.37
CA LYS A 340 -12.49 22.78 -8.54
C LYS A 340 -12.78 23.95 -9.52
N VAL A 341 -11.92 24.08 -10.52
CA VAL A 341 -12.02 25.13 -11.56
C VAL A 341 -13.26 24.91 -12.42
N SER A 342 -13.54 23.65 -12.77
CA SER A 342 -14.68 23.22 -13.57
C SER A 342 -15.05 21.77 -13.26
N SER A 343 -16.04 21.21 -13.93
CA SER A 343 -16.36 19.77 -13.82
C SER A 343 -15.23 18.84 -14.29
N SER A 344 -14.31 19.38 -15.10
CA SER A 344 -13.19 18.60 -15.68
C SER A 344 -11.81 18.98 -15.14
N VAL A 345 -11.66 20.11 -14.43
CA VAL A 345 -10.37 20.59 -13.93
C VAL A 345 -10.42 20.83 -12.42
N SER A 346 -9.51 20.22 -11.70
CA SER A 346 -9.30 20.47 -10.27
C SER A 346 -7.82 20.65 -9.96
N MET A 347 -7.52 21.38 -8.89
CA MET A 347 -6.18 21.56 -8.37
C MET A 347 -6.17 21.52 -6.86
N GLY A 348 -5.03 21.13 -6.30
CA GLY A 348 -4.79 21.06 -4.87
C GLY A 348 -3.43 21.61 -4.49
N LEU A 349 -3.35 22.14 -3.31
CA LEU A 349 -2.11 22.58 -2.67
C LEU A 349 -2.12 22.07 -1.24
N ASN A 350 -1.09 21.30 -0.85
CA ASN A 350 -0.93 20.79 0.50
C ASN A 350 0.42 21.21 1.07
N TYR A 351 0.43 21.57 2.33
CA TYR A 351 1.63 21.84 3.09
C TYR A 351 1.77 20.82 4.20
N HIS A 352 2.96 20.27 4.34
CA HIS A 352 3.33 19.29 5.36
C HIS A 352 4.43 19.83 6.24
N TYR A 353 4.32 19.60 7.55
CA TYR A 353 5.37 19.81 8.53
C TYR A 353 5.73 18.47 9.17
N PHE A 354 7.00 18.09 9.01
CA PHE A 354 7.51 16.80 9.45
C PHE A 354 8.41 16.92 10.67
N ALA A 355 8.21 15.99 11.59
CA ALA A 355 9.06 15.81 12.76
C ALA A 355 9.23 14.32 13.09
N THR A 356 10.28 13.97 13.81
CA THR A 356 10.47 12.61 14.34
C THR A 356 9.41 12.27 15.39
N GLY A 357 8.94 11.04 15.42
CA GLY A 357 8.00 10.54 16.43
C GLY A 357 8.63 10.56 17.85
N VAL A 358 9.91 10.23 17.96
CA VAL A 358 10.66 10.32 19.23
C VAL A 358 11.79 11.34 19.15
N LYS A 359 12.15 11.92 20.28
CA LYS A 359 13.34 12.79 20.39
C LYS A 359 14.59 11.90 20.32
N LEU A 360 15.43 12.18 19.33
CA LEU A 360 16.78 11.62 19.22
C LEU A 360 17.75 12.47 20.03
N GLU A 361 18.67 11.85 20.72
CA GLU A 361 19.57 12.45 21.73
C GLU A 361 19.92 13.94 21.53
N SER A 362 20.91 14.25 20.69
CA SER A 362 21.37 15.63 20.44
C SER A 362 20.66 16.32 19.26
N LEU A 363 19.65 15.69 18.64
CA LEU A 363 19.00 16.22 17.45
C LEU A 363 17.67 16.91 17.78
N ASN A 364 17.33 17.94 17.01
CA ASN A 364 15.98 18.49 17.00
C ASN A 364 15.00 17.51 16.36
N ARG A 365 13.72 17.58 16.72
CA ARG A 365 12.70 16.72 16.13
C ARG A 365 12.33 17.10 14.71
N THR A 366 12.45 18.36 14.32
CA THR A 366 12.03 18.86 13.00
C THR A 366 12.83 18.21 11.88
N LEU A 367 12.13 17.60 10.94
CA LEU A 367 12.70 17.00 9.72
C LEU A 367 12.65 17.99 8.55
N GLY A 368 11.59 18.76 8.45
CA GLY A 368 11.42 19.76 7.40
C GLY A 368 9.96 20.06 7.07
N SER A 369 9.78 20.73 5.95
CA SER A 369 8.46 21.08 5.41
C SER A 369 8.42 20.84 3.91
N GLU A 370 7.27 20.34 3.44
CA GLU A 370 7.02 20.03 2.03
C GLU A 370 5.78 20.79 1.56
N LEU A 371 5.81 21.26 0.33
CA LEU A 371 4.68 21.87 -0.34
C LEU A 371 4.39 21.12 -1.63
N ASP A 372 3.17 20.62 -1.75
CA ASP A 372 2.72 19.77 -2.85
C ASP A 372 1.63 20.47 -3.63
N TYR A 373 1.85 20.63 -4.94
CA TYR A 373 0.85 21.09 -5.90
C TYR A 373 0.46 19.96 -6.84
N GLN A 374 -0.84 19.83 -7.11
CA GLN A 374 -1.36 18.91 -8.13
C GLN A 374 -2.48 19.56 -8.92
N LEU A 375 -2.50 19.28 -10.22
CA LEU A 375 -3.56 19.61 -11.13
C LEU A 375 -4.02 18.34 -11.83
N ASP A 376 -5.34 18.13 -11.86
CA ASP A 376 -5.98 17.02 -12.57
C ASP A 376 -6.94 17.58 -13.62
N TRP A 377 -6.82 17.11 -14.86
CA TRP A 377 -7.66 17.49 -15.97
C TRP A 377 -8.23 16.27 -16.71
N LYS A 378 -9.54 16.14 -16.70
CA LYS A 378 -10.28 15.20 -17.54
C LYS A 378 -10.45 15.83 -18.92
N ILE A 379 -9.55 15.50 -19.86
CA ILE A 379 -9.52 16.09 -21.22
C ILE A 379 -10.76 15.65 -22.01
N MET A 380 -11.09 14.38 -21.95
CA MET A 380 -12.28 13.77 -22.53
C MET A 380 -12.62 12.46 -21.79
N LYS A 381 -13.66 11.78 -22.21
CA LYS A 381 -13.97 10.44 -21.66
C LYS A 381 -12.75 9.53 -21.83
N ASP A 382 -12.38 8.85 -20.74
CA ASP A 382 -11.26 7.90 -20.65
C ASP A 382 -9.85 8.48 -20.90
N VAL A 383 -9.71 9.82 -21.00
CA VAL A 383 -8.42 10.51 -21.13
C VAL A 383 -8.27 11.58 -20.05
N SER A 384 -7.25 11.43 -19.22
CA SER A 384 -6.90 12.40 -18.18
C SER A 384 -5.43 12.81 -18.24
N LEU A 385 -5.15 14.02 -17.80
CA LEU A 385 -3.81 14.55 -17.58
C LEU A 385 -3.71 14.97 -16.11
N SER A 386 -2.66 14.55 -15.46
CA SER A 386 -2.31 15.02 -14.11
C SER A 386 -0.91 15.62 -14.13
N VAL A 387 -0.73 16.71 -13.42
CA VAL A 387 0.56 17.41 -13.28
C VAL A 387 0.79 17.63 -11.78
N GLY A 388 1.97 17.29 -11.30
CA GLY A 388 2.36 17.56 -9.92
C GLY A 388 3.70 18.26 -9.84
N TYR A 389 3.85 19.07 -8.81
CA TYR A 389 5.11 19.68 -8.43
C TYR A 389 5.22 19.79 -6.92
N SER A 390 6.31 19.28 -6.38
CA SER A 390 6.58 19.27 -4.94
C SER A 390 7.94 19.86 -4.64
N LEU A 391 8.06 20.52 -3.51
CA LEU A 391 9.33 21.05 -3.01
C LEU A 391 9.48 20.79 -1.52
N MET A 392 10.69 20.40 -1.10
CA MET A 392 11.03 20.07 0.27
C MET A 392 12.15 20.95 0.79
N ARG A 393 11.96 21.50 1.99
CA ARG A 393 13.01 22.14 2.78
C ARG A 393 13.32 21.28 4.01
N GLY A 394 14.40 20.53 3.93
CA GLY A 394 14.90 19.68 5.02
C GLY A 394 15.60 20.47 6.13
N THR A 395 16.10 19.74 7.12
CA THR A 395 16.89 20.25 8.26
C THR A 395 18.16 19.41 8.46
N SER A 396 19.07 19.86 9.30
CA SER A 396 20.24 19.07 9.68
C SER A 396 19.88 17.73 10.35
N THR A 397 18.74 17.63 11.00
CA THR A 397 18.23 16.36 11.53
C THR A 397 17.87 15.41 10.41
N MET A 398 17.24 15.91 9.33
CA MET A 398 16.94 15.11 8.14
C MET A 398 18.22 14.54 7.53
N ASP A 399 19.29 15.34 7.41
CA ASP A 399 20.59 14.84 6.88
C ASP A 399 21.11 13.66 7.68
N VAL A 400 20.99 13.70 9.00
CA VAL A 400 21.48 12.63 9.88
C VAL A 400 20.65 11.34 9.72
N VAL A 401 19.32 11.44 9.62
CA VAL A 401 18.42 10.28 9.66
C VAL A 401 18.02 9.75 8.28
N LYS A 402 18.17 10.58 7.23
CA LYS A 402 17.83 10.22 5.85
C LYS A 402 19.02 10.33 4.88
N GLY A 403 20.12 10.97 5.31
CA GLY A 403 21.20 11.35 4.42
C GLY A 403 20.88 12.60 3.60
N GLY A 404 21.76 12.92 2.65
CA GLY A 404 21.62 14.08 1.79
C GLY A 404 22.20 15.36 2.41
N ASN A 405 21.77 16.51 1.87
CA ASN A 405 22.18 17.84 2.34
C ASN A 405 20.97 18.78 2.31
N HIS A 406 20.46 19.18 3.47
CA HIS A 406 19.30 20.05 3.59
C HIS A 406 19.50 21.47 3.01
N LYS A 407 20.75 21.88 2.73
CA LYS A 407 21.05 23.14 2.05
C LYS A 407 20.87 23.06 0.53
N SER A 408 20.83 21.84 -0.04
CA SER A 408 20.55 21.64 -1.45
C SER A 408 19.07 21.84 -1.72
N TRP A 409 18.77 22.48 -2.85
CA TRP A 409 17.37 22.60 -3.31
C TRP A 409 16.84 21.21 -3.69
N GLN A 410 15.62 20.88 -3.23
CA GLN A 410 14.99 19.58 -3.45
C GLN A 410 13.57 19.81 -3.96
N ASP A 411 13.32 19.30 -5.15
CA ASP A 411 12.04 19.40 -5.81
C ASP A 411 11.77 18.19 -6.72
N TRP A 412 10.52 17.99 -7.03
CA TRP A 412 10.03 16.88 -7.85
C TRP A 412 8.87 17.38 -8.70
N GLY A 413 8.94 17.12 -10.00
CA GLY A 413 7.88 17.44 -10.94
C GLY A 413 7.51 16.22 -11.77
N TRP A 414 6.22 16.10 -12.12
CA TRP A 414 5.75 15.02 -12.97
C TRP A 414 4.53 15.41 -13.79
N VAL A 415 4.37 14.71 -14.92
CA VAL A 415 3.21 14.81 -15.83
C VAL A 415 2.81 13.40 -16.22
N SER A 416 1.56 13.04 -16.01
CA SER A 416 1.02 11.69 -16.25
C SER A 416 -0.26 11.72 -17.07
#